data_ed7952cce6ed252aec04481b903bc7b9
#
_entry.id   ed7952cce6ed252aec04481b903bc7b9
#
_cell.length_a   1.000
_cell.length_b   1.000
_cell.length_c   1.000
_cell.angle_alpha   90.00
_cell.angle_beta   90.00
_cell.angle_gamma   90.00
#
_symmetry.space_group_name_H-M   'P 1'
#
loop_
_entity.id
_entity.type
_entity.pdbx_description
1 polymer ?
#
loop_
_entity_poly.entity_id
_entity_poly.type
_entity_poly.pdbx_seq_one_letter_code
_entity_poly.pdbx_strand_id
1 'polypeptide(L)'
;MPKSRISLVHQSSNPFSRNAALALAEVSFLNEVITTIAYNPEGAIAHTLHYLPKKMRDRLTQELGRRTWMPPERASIRSHPGREIARLALTKSGLNRRLGLAYLGSIDWVCTSLDCHVAKYHLQGLDAIYAYEDGAATSFQAAKQQGILCLYDLPILFYRLSREIQAEEAQRFPELAPALQAAQEPAWKLERKEQEIHLADHIFVPSSFIKRSLIDAEVKPDKVSVIPYGAPVDYFYPQSKPDQPFRAIFEIGRAHV
;
A
#
# COMPACT_ATOMS: atom_id res chain seq x y z
N MET A 1 21.31 19.32 -14.10
CA MET A 1 21.02 17.93 -14.47
C MET A 1 19.51 17.82 -14.68
N PRO A 2 19.01 17.06 -15.67
CA PRO A 2 17.60 16.78 -15.76
C PRO A 2 17.16 16.13 -14.45
N LYS A 3 16.00 16.54 -13.90
CA LYS A 3 15.46 15.98 -12.66
C LYS A 3 14.89 14.61 -12.97
N SER A 4 15.22 13.61 -12.14
CA SER A 4 14.65 12.27 -12.28
C SER A 4 13.12 12.32 -12.10
N ARG A 5 12.41 11.52 -12.90
CA ARG A 5 10.95 11.45 -12.94
C ARG A 5 10.49 10.10 -12.39
N ILE A 6 10.01 10.10 -11.17
CA ILE A 6 9.55 8.90 -10.46
C ILE A 6 8.03 8.99 -10.28
N SER A 7 7.29 8.00 -10.75
CA SER A 7 5.86 7.86 -10.42
C SER A 7 5.68 6.88 -9.28
N LEU A 8 4.89 7.28 -8.27
CA LEU A 8 4.56 6.44 -7.11
C LEU A 8 3.19 5.83 -7.29
N VAL A 9 3.10 4.51 -7.13
CA VAL A 9 1.86 3.73 -7.29
C VAL A 9 1.47 3.09 -5.97
N HIS A 10 0.25 3.37 -5.49
CA HIS A 10 -0.31 2.72 -4.32
C HIS A 10 -1.84 2.68 -4.40
N GLN A 11 -2.46 1.53 -4.09
CA GLN A 11 -3.91 1.34 -4.21
C GLN A 11 -4.74 2.19 -3.24
N SER A 12 -4.15 2.67 -2.15
CA SER A 12 -4.85 3.49 -1.16
C SER A 12 -3.93 4.58 -0.59
N SER A 13 -4.54 5.59 0.03
CA SER A 13 -3.82 6.59 0.80
C SER A 13 -3.51 6.03 2.20
N ASN A 14 -2.26 5.70 2.46
CA ASN A 14 -1.79 5.36 3.79
C ASN A 14 -0.62 6.28 4.20
N PRO A 15 -0.24 6.34 5.49
CA PRO A 15 0.88 7.19 5.94
C PRO A 15 2.20 6.89 5.22
N PHE A 16 2.49 5.62 4.91
CA PHE A 16 3.74 5.23 4.25
C PHE A 16 3.82 5.79 2.84
N SER A 17 2.80 5.55 2.01
CA SER A 17 2.77 6.04 0.63
C SER A 17 2.73 7.57 0.56
N ARG A 18 2.04 8.24 1.50
CA ARG A 18 2.03 9.71 1.58
C ARG A 18 3.41 10.28 1.92
N ASN A 19 4.09 9.70 2.91
CA ASN A 19 5.41 10.15 3.32
C ASN A 19 6.48 9.87 2.24
N ALA A 20 6.40 8.73 1.55
CA ALA A 20 7.25 8.45 0.40
C ALA A 20 7.02 9.45 -0.74
N ALA A 21 5.76 9.78 -1.06
CA ALA A 21 5.43 10.79 -2.06
C ALA A 21 5.96 12.17 -1.65
N LEU A 22 5.83 12.57 -0.37
CA LEU A 22 6.36 13.82 0.15
C LEU A 22 7.88 13.88 0.01
N ALA A 23 8.60 12.85 0.45
CA ALA A 23 10.04 12.76 0.34
C ALA A 23 10.54 12.89 -1.11
N LEU A 24 9.88 12.21 -2.05
CA LEU A 24 10.18 12.33 -3.48
C LEU A 24 9.88 13.73 -4.03
N ALA A 25 8.83 14.39 -3.53
CA ALA A 25 8.48 15.74 -3.94
C ALA A 25 9.49 16.78 -3.43
N GLU A 26 9.94 16.66 -2.19
CA GLU A 26 10.95 17.55 -1.57
C GLU A 26 12.24 17.60 -2.39
N VAL A 27 12.69 16.45 -2.91
CA VAL A 27 13.87 16.39 -3.79
C VAL A 27 13.51 16.63 -5.27
N SER A 28 12.25 16.96 -5.56
CA SER A 28 11.75 17.22 -6.93
C SER A 28 11.87 16.02 -7.88
N PHE A 29 11.81 14.81 -7.38
CA PHE A 29 11.81 13.58 -8.17
C PHE A 29 10.40 13.04 -8.44
N LEU A 30 9.40 13.43 -7.66
CA LEU A 30 8.03 12.99 -7.85
C LEU A 30 7.44 13.55 -9.15
N ASN A 31 7.08 12.66 -10.07
CA ASN A 31 6.36 12.98 -11.29
C ASN A 31 4.84 13.03 -11.03
N GLU A 32 4.30 11.93 -10.53
CA GLU A 32 2.88 11.82 -10.17
C GLU A 32 2.67 10.70 -9.14
N VAL A 33 1.53 10.75 -8.45
CA VAL A 33 1.01 9.68 -7.63
C VAL A 33 -0.16 9.03 -8.35
N ILE A 34 -0.14 7.70 -8.48
CA ILE A 34 -1.20 6.93 -9.14
C ILE A 34 -1.88 6.06 -8.07
N THR A 35 -3.19 6.24 -7.90
CA THR A 35 -3.95 5.56 -6.85
C THR A 35 -5.37 5.22 -7.33
N THR A 36 -6.13 4.49 -6.51
CA THR A 36 -7.52 4.16 -6.82
C THR A 36 -8.44 5.34 -6.57
N ILE A 37 -8.61 5.75 -5.32
CA ILE A 37 -9.45 6.88 -4.91
C ILE A 37 -8.57 7.93 -4.24
N ALA A 38 -8.51 9.12 -4.82
CA ALA A 38 -7.91 10.29 -4.21
C ALA A 38 -9.04 11.26 -3.82
N TYR A 39 -9.32 11.35 -2.54
CA TYR A 39 -10.30 12.29 -2.03
C TYR A 39 -9.60 13.57 -1.55
N ASN A 40 -10.03 14.70 -2.12
CA ASN A 40 -9.64 16.01 -1.64
C ASN A 40 -10.85 16.62 -0.89
N PRO A 41 -10.73 16.88 0.43
CA PRO A 41 -11.80 17.49 1.22
C PRO A 41 -12.20 18.90 0.74
N GLU A 42 -11.31 19.59 0.03
CA GLU A 42 -11.53 20.92 -0.53
C GLU A 42 -11.92 20.89 -2.03
N GLY A 43 -12.02 19.69 -2.60
CA GLY A 43 -12.28 19.49 -4.02
C GLY A 43 -13.79 19.46 -4.36
N ALA A 44 -14.08 19.46 -5.67
CA ALA A 44 -15.44 19.47 -6.20
C ALA A 44 -16.33 18.33 -5.65
N ILE A 45 -15.75 17.13 -5.42
CA ILE A 45 -16.50 16.00 -4.84
C ILE A 45 -17.00 16.33 -3.43
N ALA A 46 -16.17 16.98 -2.60
CA ALA A 46 -16.57 17.39 -1.26
C ALA A 46 -17.73 18.38 -1.30
N HIS A 47 -17.71 19.34 -2.22
CA HIS A 47 -18.81 20.28 -2.42
C HIS A 47 -20.12 19.60 -2.86
N THR A 48 -20.05 18.60 -3.74
CA THR A 48 -21.26 17.86 -4.14
C THR A 48 -21.87 17.04 -3.02
N LEU A 49 -21.09 16.59 -2.05
CA LEU A 49 -21.61 15.88 -0.87
C LEU A 49 -22.53 16.74 0.00
N HIS A 50 -22.41 18.05 -0.03
CA HIS A 50 -23.27 18.96 0.73
C HIS A 50 -24.74 18.88 0.30
N TYR A 51 -25.03 18.48 -0.93
CA TYR A 51 -26.40 18.32 -1.43
C TYR A 51 -27.06 17.00 -1.01
N LEU A 52 -26.32 16.11 -0.36
CA LEU A 52 -26.87 14.84 0.12
C LEU A 52 -27.51 14.98 1.51
N PRO A 53 -28.52 14.12 1.84
CA PRO A 53 -29.08 14.02 3.18
C PRO A 53 -27.96 13.78 4.21
N LYS A 54 -28.05 14.44 5.39
CA LYS A 54 -27.00 14.43 6.43
C LYS A 54 -26.44 13.05 6.73
N LYS A 55 -27.29 12.05 6.96
CA LYS A 55 -26.89 10.67 7.29
C LYS A 55 -26.04 10.02 6.17
N MET A 56 -26.34 10.33 4.92
CA MET A 56 -25.63 9.79 3.76
C MET A 56 -24.32 10.55 3.55
N ARG A 57 -24.34 11.86 3.70
CA ARG A 57 -23.16 12.72 3.65
C ARG A 57 -22.12 12.28 4.70
N ASP A 58 -22.54 12.15 5.97
CA ASP A 58 -21.63 11.82 7.07
C ASP A 58 -20.95 10.46 6.84
N ARG A 59 -21.69 9.46 6.36
CA ARG A 59 -21.15 8.16 6.00
C ARG A 59 -20.15 8.23 4.85
N LEU A 60 -20.48 8.95 3.77
CA LEU A 60 -19.60 9.09 2.62
C LEU A 60 -18.35 9.89 2.96
N THR A 61 -18.49 10.98 3.73
CA THR A 61 -17.34 11.77 4.19
C THR A 61 -16.40 10.92 5.07
N GLN A 62 -16.93 10.09 5.95
CA GLN A 62 -16.13 9.18 6.77
C GLN A 62 -15.38 8.13 5.90
N GLU A 63 -16.05 7.54 4.92
CA GLU A 63 -15.44 6.55 4.03
C GLU A 63 -14.39 7.17 3.10
N LEU A 64 -14.68 8.34 2.55
CA LEU A 64 -13.76 9.07 1.68
C LEU A 64 -12.60 9.69 2.47
N GLY A 65 -12.83 10.13 3.70
CA GLY A 65 -11.80 10.69 4.57
C GLY A 65 -10.63 9.73 4.82
N ARG A 66 -10.90 8.41 4.81
CA ARG A 66 -9.84 7.38 4.89
C ARG A 66 -8.99 7.30 3.61
N ARG A 67 -9.42 7.95 2.52
CA ARG A 67 -8.79 7.94 1.19
C ARG A 67 -8.34 9.34 0.78
N THR A 68 -8.12 10.20 1.78
CA THR A 68 -7.66 11.56 1.53
C THR A 68 -6.24 11.54 1.04
N TRP A 69 -6.03 12.12 -0.13
CA TRP A 69 -4.74 12.49 -0.66
C TRP A 69 -4.67 14.00 -0.81
N MET A 70 -3.78 14.63 -0.04
CA MET A 70 -3.35 16.00 -0.29
C MET A 70 -2.05 15.90 -1.09
N PRO A 71 -2.03 16.31 -2.36
CA PRO A 71 -0.81 16.22 -3.15
C PRO A 71 0.25 17.14 -2.53
N PRO A 72 1.53 16.71 -2.48
CA PRO A 72 2.62 17.65 -2.26
C PRO A 72 2.55 18.76 -3.31
N GLU A 73 3.01 19.95 -2.97
CA GLU A 73 3.08 21.06 -3.93
C GLU A 73 3.78 20.61 -5.22
N ARG A 74 3.17 20.89 -6.37
CA ARG A 74 3.66 20.57 -7.72
C ARG A 74 3.56 19.09 -8.15
N ALA A 75 2.98 18.20 -7.34
CA ALA A 75 2.74 16.83 -7.76
C ALA A 75 1.31 16.63 -8.25
N SER A 76 1.12 15.86 -9.32
CA SER A 76 -0.20 15.45 -9.78
C SER A 76 -0.64 14.14 -9.16
N ILE A 77 -1.93 14.01 -8.84
CA ILE A 77 -2.53 12.74 -8.44
C ILE A 77 -3.43 12.24 -9.56
N ARG A 78 -3.19 11.00 -9.98
CA ARG A 78 -4.02 10.29 -10.97
C ARG A 78 -4.84 9.23 -10.24
N SER A 79 -6.15 9.32 -10.30
CA SER A 79 -7.03 8.35 -9.65
C SER A 79 -7.76 7.46 -10.66
N HIS A 80 -7.82 6.16 -10.32
CA HIS A 80 -8.52 5.11 -11.09
C HIS A 80 -9.57 4.43 -10.19
N PRO A 81 -10.68 5.10 -9.86
CA PRO A 81 -11.60 4.69 -8.80
C PRO A 81 -12.53 3.54 -9.19
N GLY A 82 -12.70 3.24 -10.48
CA GLY A 82 -13.77 2.36 -10.98
C GLY A 82 -13.80 0.99 -10.30
N ARG A 83 -12.65 0.32 -10.19
CA ARG A 83 -12.56 -1.01 -9.58
C ARG A 83 -12.78 -0.98 -8.07
N GLU A 84 -12.24 0.00 -7.38
CA GLU A 84 -12.44 0.16 -5.93
C GLU A 84 -13.91 0.49 -5.60
N ILE A 85 -14.55 1.35 -6.38
CA ILE A 85 -16.00 1.62 -6.23
C ILE A 85 -16.82 0.36 -6.48
N ALA A 86 -16.51 -0.40 -7.54
CA ALA A 86 -17.20 -1.65 -7.82
C ALA A 86 -17.01 -2.67 -6.69
N ARG A 87 -15.79 -2.84 -6.19
CA ARG A 87 -15.48 -3.70 -5.04
C ARG A 87 -16.29 -3.30 -3.80
N LEU A 88 -16.31 -2.01 -3.47
CA LEU A 88 -17.07 -1.50 -2.32
C LEU A 88 -18.58 -1.74 -2.48
N ALA A 89 -19.13 -1.55 -3.67
CA ALA A 89 -20.54 -1.83 -3.95
C ALA A 89 -20.86 -3.31 -3.79
N LEU A 90 -20.03 -4.20 -4.37
CA LEU A 90 -20.21 -5.66 -4.28
C LEU A 90 -20.10 -6.17 -2.83
N THR A 91 -19.14 -5.65 -2.05
CA THR A 91 -18.95 -6.08 -0.66
C THR A 91 -20.03 -5.54 0.27
N LYS A 92 -20.41 -4.26 0.12
CA LYS A 92 -21.47 -3.65 0.96
C LYS A 92 -22.86 -4.21 0.68
N SER A 93 -23.15 -4.62 -0.57
CA SER A 93 -24.41 -5.28 -0.93
C SER A 93 -24.43 -6.77 -0.57
N GLY A 94 -23.29 -7.36 -0.24
CA GLY A 94 -23.15 -8.80 -0.03
C GLY A 94 -23.29 -9.64 -1.31
N LEU A 95 -23.33 -8.99 -2.48
CA LEU A 95 -23.54 -9.64 -3.77
C LEU A 95 -22.36 -10.55 -4.13
N ASN A 96 -21.14 -10.16 -3.77
CA ASN A 96 -19.95 -10.97 -3.98
C ASN A 96 -20.05 -12.35 -3.29
N ARG A 97 -20.61 -12.41 -2.07
CA ARG A 97 -20.83 -13.68 -1.34
C ARG A 97 -21.96 -14.50 -1.98
N ARG A 98 -23.09 -13.84 -2.34
CA ARG A 98 -24.26 -14.51 -2.92
C ARG A 98 -23.98 -15.15 -4.29
N LEU A 99 -23.11 -14.53 -5.09
CA LEU A 99 -22.77 -14.98 -6.43
C LEU A 99 -21.46 -15.77 -6.51
N GLY A 100 -20.79 -16.05 -5.39
CA GLY A 100 -19.50 -16.74 -5.39
C GLY A 100 -18.35 -15.93 -6.02
N LEU A 101 -18.49 -14.61 -6.11
CA LEU A 101 -17.53 -13.71 -6.75
C LEU A 101 -16.52 -13.16 -5.74
N ALA A 102 -15.91 -14.03 -4.93
CA ALA A 102 -15.00 -13.65 -3.85
C ALA A 102 -13.84 -12.77 -4.34
N TYR A 103 -13.22 -13.11 -5.46
CA TYR A 103 -12.12 -12.34 -6.06
C TYR A 103 -12.52 -10.91 -6.42
N LEU A 104 -13.69 -10.67 -7.00
CA LEU A 104 -14.18 -9.33 -7.35
C LEU A 104 -14.50 -8.46 -6.13
N GLY A 105 -14.65 -9.08 -4.95
CA GLY A 105 -14.78 -8.39 -3.67
C GLY A 105 -13.43 -8.16 -2.96
N SER A 106 -12.33 -8.71 -3.47
CA SER A 106 -11.02 -8.66 -2.84
C SER A 106 -10.26 -7.37 -3.19
N ILE A 107 -9.29 -7.02 -2.33
CA ILE A 107 -8.34 -5.95 -2.61
C ILE A 107 -7.37 -6.37 -3.73
N ASP A 108 -7.08 -7.66 -3.86
CA ASP A 108 -6.17 -8.18 -4.88
C ASP A 108 -6.66 -7.87 -6.31
N TRP A 109 -7.98 -7.93 -6.54
CA TRP A 109 -8.57 -7.51 -7.82
C TRP A 109 -8.30 -6.04 -8.13
N VAL A 110 -8.37 -5.18 -7.12
CA VAL A 110 -8.10 -3.74 -7.25
C VAL A 110 -6.62 -3.49 -7.53
N CYS A 111 -5.74 -4.11 -6.75
CA CYS A 111 -4.29 -3.99 -6.90
C CYS A 111 -3.84 -4.45 -8.30
N THR A 112 -4.25 -5.64 -8.71
CA THR A 112 -3.92 -6.19 -10.03
C THR A 112 -4.44 -5.29 -11.16
N SER A 113 -5.67 -4.76 -11.03
CA SER A 113 -6.23 -3.88 -12.04
C SER A 113 -5.51 -2.54 -12.14
N LEU A 114 -5.11 -1.96 -10.99
CA LEU A 114 -4.32 -0.72 -10.98
C LEU A 114 -2.95 -0.95 -11.61
N ASP A 115 -2.27 -2.02 -11.25
CA ASP A 115 -0.97 -2.40 -11.79
C ASP A 115 -1.01 -2.59 -13.32
N CYS A 116 -2.00 -3.31 -13.85
CA CYS A 116 -2.21 -3.43 -15.30
C CYS A 116 -2.47 -2.07 -15.97
N HIS A 117 -3.22 -1.17 -15.30
CA HIS A 117 -3.49 0.16 -15.81
C HIS A 117 -2.21 1.01 -15.87
N VAL A 118 -1.39 0.97 -14.83
CA VAL A 118 -0.09 1.64 -14.78
C VAL A 118 0.83 1.15 -15.87
N ALA A 119 0.95 -0.17 -16.03
CA ALA A 119 1.75 -0.79 -17.09
C ALA A 119 1.42 -0.27 -18.49
N LYS A 120 0.12 0.00 -18.73
CA LYS A 120 -0.37 0.41 -20.05
C LYS A 120 -0.27 1.92 -20.32
N TYR A 121 -0.45 2.75 -19.29
CA TYR A 121 -0.71 4.17 -19.52
C TYR A 121 0.23 5.15 -18.80
N HIS A 122 1.04 4.68 -17.83
CA HIS A 122 1.76 5.57 -16.92
C HIS A 122 3.27 5.38 -16.87
N LEU A 123 3.86 4.69 -17.83
CA LEU A 123 5.31 4.46 -17.84
C LEU A 123 6.09 5.42 -18.74
N GLN A 124 5.42 6.09 -19.67
CA GLN A 124 6.10 6.89 -20.67
C GLN A 124 6.90 8.05 -20.06
N GLY A 125 8.20 8.09 -20.39
CA GLY A 125 9.10 9.18 -19.99
C GLY A 125 9.45 9.19 -18.50
N LEU A 126 9.32 8.06 -17.80
CA LEU A 126 9.79 7.88 -16.45
C LEU A 126 11.24 7.39 -16.41
N ASP A 127 11.98 7.78 -15.37
CA ASP A 127 13.26 7.19 -15.02
C ASP A 127 13.08 6.03 -14.04
N ALA A 128 12.06 6.10 -13.15
CA ALA A 128 11.74 5.03 -12.22
C ALA A 128 10.24 4.97 -11.92
N ILE A 129 9.79 3.78 -11.54
CA ILE A 129 8.49 3.53 -10.92
C ILE A 129 8.70 3.03 -9.48
N TYR A 130 7.96 3.62 -8.54
CA TYR A 130 7.95 3.23 -7.11
C TYR A 130 6.62 2.58 -6.79
N ALA A 131 6.63 1.32 -6.43
CA ALA A 131 5.40 0.55 -6.17
C ALA A 131 5.54 -0.36 -4.93
N TYR A 132 4.40 -0.83 -4.45
CA TYR A 132 4.27 -1.61 -3.23
C TYR A 132 3.86 -3.06 -3.52
N GLU A 133 4.01 -3.92 -2.51
CA GLU A 133 3.61 -5.32 -2.56
C GLU A 133 2.18 -5.51 -3.09
N ASP A 134 1.97 -6.58 -3.83
CA ASP A 134 0.74 -6.99 -4.51
C ASP A 134 0.31 -6.08 -5.68
N GLY A 135 1.05 -5.01 -5.99
CA GLY A 135 0.67 -4.01 -6.99
C GLY A 135 1.76 -3.62 -7.98
N ALA A 136 2.78 -4.47 -8.22
CA ALA A 136 3.96 -4.09 -8.99
C ALA A 136 4.34 -5.04 -10.14
N ALA A 137 3.89 -6.30 -10.15
CA ALA A 137 4.42 -7.31 -11.07
C ALA A 137 4.27 -6.94 -12.56
N THR A 138 3.09 -6.48 -12.97
CA THR A 138 2.80 -6.17 -14.38
C THR A 138 3.47 -4.86 -14.82
N SER A 139 3.42 -3.83 -13.98
CA SER A 139 4.06 -2.55 -14.25
C SER A 139 5.58 -2.66 -14.25
N PHE A 140 6.17 -3.44 -13.33
CA PHE A 140 7.61 -3.69 -13.32
C PHE A 140 8.06 -4.46 -14.55
N GLN A 141 7.32 -5.48 -14.98
CA GLN A 141 7.63 -6.20 -16.21
C GLN A 141 7.64 -5.25 -17.43
N ALA A 142 6.64 -4.38 -17.56
CA ALA A 142 6.56 -3.40 -18.63
C ALA A 142 7.62 -2.29 -18.49
N ALA A 143 7.95 -1.86 -17.28
CA ALA A 143 9.00 -0.90 -16.99
C ALA A 143 10.39 -1.42 -17.39
N LYS A 144 10.70 -2.67 -17.06
CA LYS A 144 11.97 -3.32 -17.47
C LYS A 144 12.16 -3.34 -18.98
N GLN A 145 11.09 -3.58 -19.74
CA GLN A 145 11.15 -3.56 -21.21
C GLN A 145 11.49 -2.16 -21.78
N GLN A 146 11.24 -1.10 -21.00
CA GLN A 146 11.51 0.29 -21.38
C GLN A 146 12.76 0.87 -20.71
N GLY A 147 13.51 0.07 -19.95
CA GLY A 147 14.72 0.51 -19.23
C GLY A 147 14.42 1.43 -18.03
N ILE A 148 13.20 1.37 -17.50
CA ILE A 148 12.75 2.15 -16.33
C ILE A 148 13.13 1.38 -15.06
N LEU A 149 13.71 2.05 -14.07
CA LEU A 149 14.06 1.46 -12.78
C LEU A 149 12.82 1.09 -11.97
N CYS A 150 12.84 -0.09 -11.37
CA CYS A 150 11.77 -0.64 -10.54
C CYS A 150 12.16 -0.53 -9.06
N LEU A 151 11.53 0.38 -8.33
CA LEU A 151 11.71 0.64 -6.91
C LEU A 151 10.55 0.01 -6.14
N TYR A 152 10.85 -0.95 -5.27
CA TYR A 152 9.86 -1.75 -4.57
C TYR A 152 9.86 -1.44 -3.08
N ASP A 153 8.71 -1.14 -2.50
CA ASP A 153 8.55 -0.94 -1.06
C ASP A 153 7.82 -2.17 -0.47
N LEU A 154 8.51 -2.88 0.40
CA LEU A 154 7.97 -4.03 1.13
C LEU A 154 7.77 -3.66 2.60
N PRO A 155 6.56 -3.21 2.98
CA PRO A 155 6.28 -2.71 4.33
C PRO A 155 6.09 -3.81 5.38
N ILE A 156 5.94 -5.06 4.94
CA ILE A 156 5.67 -6.22 5.80
C ILE A 156 6.70 -7.32 5.58
N LEU A 157 6.66 -8.33 6.44
CA LEU A 157 7.55 -9.49 6.35
C LEU A 157 7.34 -10.24 5.03
N PHE A 158 8.45 -10.65 4.38
CA PHE A 158 8.34 -11.41 3.14
C PHE A 158 7.56 -12.71 3.34
N TYR A 159 6.71 -13.03 2.41
CA TYR A 159 5.66 -14.03 2.57
C TYR A 159 6.18 -15.43 2.96
N ARG A 160 7.38 -15.83 2.53
CA ARG A 160 7.96 -17.16 2.84
C ARG A 160 8.09 -17.33 4.36
N LEU A 161 8.78 -16.41 5.02
CA LEU A 161 8.96 -16.42 6.46
C LEU A 161 7.64 -16.14 7.20
N SER A 162 6.80 -15.25 6.67
CA SER A 162 5.47 -14.97 7.25
C SER A 162 4.59 -16.22 7.28
N ARG A 163 4.61 -17.02 6.22
CA ARG A 163 3.86 -18.30 6.16
C ARG A 163 4.41 -19.34 7.13
N GLU A 164 5.73 -19.44 7.23
CA GLU A 164 6.39 -20.35 8.18
C GLU A 164 5.97 -20.04 9.61
N ILE A 165 6.15 -18.79 10.06
CA ILE A 165 5.74 -18.33 11.39
C ILE A 165 4.24 -18.57 11.64
N GLN A 166 3.39 -18.21 10.69
CA GLN A 166 1.94 -18.38 10.86
C GLN A 166 1.52 -19.86 10.83
N ALA A 167 2.22 -20.71 10.08
CA ALA A 167 1.96 -22.15 10.10
C ALA A 167 2.34 -22.77 11.45
N GLU A 168 3.45 -22.37 12.05
CA GLU A 168 3.83 -22.77 13.39
C GLU A 168 2.81 -22.32 14.45
N GLU A 169 2.37 -21.05 14.38
CA GLU A 169 1.36 -20.52 15.30
C GLU A 169 0.00 -21.22 15.13
N ALA A 170 -0.39 -21.57 13.89
CA ALA A 170 -1.61 -22.36 13.65
C ALA A 170 -1.55 -23.76 14.24
N GLN A 171 -0.37 -24.38 14.30
CA GLN A 171 -0.19 -25.67 14.96
C GLN A 171 -0.26 -25.56 16.49
N ARG A 172 0.31 -24.47 17.06
CA ARG A 172 0.29 -24.20 18.50
C ARG A 172 -1.09 -23.79 19.01
N PHE A 173 -1.83 -23.04 18.19
CA PHE A 173 -3.13 -22.45 18.51
C PHE A 173 -4.12 -22.67 17.36
N PRO A 174 -4.67 -23.89 17.20
CA PRO A 174 -5.55 -24.22 16.08
C PRO A 174 -6.80 -23.33 15.97
N GLU A 175 -7.28 -22.79 17.08
CA GLU A 175 -8.40 -21.87 17.13
C GLU A 175 -8.14 -20.53 16.44
N LEU A 176 -6.87 -20.12 16.30
CA LEU A 176 -6.45 -18.90 15.62
C LEU A 176 -6.18 -19.11 14.12
N ALA A 177 -6.09 -20.35 13.65
CA ALA A 177 -5.77 -20.66 12.26
C ALA A 177 -6.63 -19.92 11.22
N PRO A 178 -7.96 -19.70 11.42
CA PRO A 178 -8.76 -18.92 10.48
C PRO A 178 -8.36 -17.43 10.36
N ALA A 179 -7.68 -16.87 11.37
CA ALA A 179 -7.21 -15.48 11.37
C ALA A 179 -5.80 -15.32 10.75
N LEU A 180 -5.07 -16.42 10.55
CA LEU A 180 -3.69 -16.42 10.05
C LEU A 180 -3.68 -16.44 8.50
N GLN A 181 -3.80 -15.27 7.90
CA GLN A 181 -4.04 -15.10 6.47
C GLN A 181 -2.85 -15.50 5.57
N ALA A 182 -1.61 -15.33 6.02
CA ALA A 182 -0.45 -15.64 5.20
C ALA A 182 -0.37 -17.12 4.80
N ALA A 183 -0.84 -18.03 5.67
CA ALA A 183 -0.91 -19.45 5.38
C ALA A 183 -1.96 -19.81 4.31
N GLN A 184 -2.91 -18.91 4.03
CA GLN A 184 -4.06 -19.13 3.15
C GLN A 184 -3.95 -18.39 1.80
N GLU A 185 -2.87 -17.66 1.55
CA GLU A 185 -2.69 -16.96 0.29
C GLU A 185 -2.62 -17.94 -0.90
N PRO A 186 -3.35 -17.69 -1.99
CA PRO A 186 -3.39 -18.57 -3.16
C PRO A 186 -2.04 -18.55 -3.92
N ALA A 187 -1.73 -19.64 -4.61
CA ALA A 187 -0.46 -19.82 -5.32
C ALA A 187 -0.15 -18.67 -6.32
N TRP A 188 -1.15 -18.23 -7.09
CA TRP A 188 -0.98 -17.14 -8.03
C TRP A 188 -0.49 -15.83 -7.38
N LYS A 189 -0.91 -15.57 -6.13
CA LYS A 189 -0.49 -14.38 -5.39
C LYS A 189 0.96 -14.51 -4.91
N LEU A 190 1.35 -15.69 -4.49
CA LEU A 190 2.73 -15.98 -4.10
C LEU A 190 3.69 -15.87 -5.30
N GLU A 191 3.31 -16.42 -6.45
CA GLU A 191 4.05 -16.28 -7.70
C GLU A 191 4.23 -14.80 -8.09
N ARG A 192 3.18 -13.99 -7.90
CA ARG A 192 3.23 -12.56 -8.14
C ARG A 192 4.22 -11.86 -7.22
N LYS A 193 4.22 -12.16 -5.93
CA LYS A 193 5.18 -11.61 -4.95
C LYS A 193 6.63 -11.97 -5.32
N GLU A 194 6.89 -13.19 -5.78
CA GLU A 194 8.21 -13.60 -6.30
C GLU A 194 8.61 -12.79 -7.54
N GLN A 195 7.69 -12.59 -8.46
CA GLN A 195 7.95 -11.78 -9.66
C GLN A 195 8.28 -10.33 -9.29
N GLU A 196 7.55 -9.72 -8.36
CA GLU A 196 7.78 -8.35 -7.91
C GLU A 196 9.19 -8.16 -7.36
N ILE A 197 9.64 -9.06 -6.47
CA ILE A 197 11.00 -9.03 -5.91
C ILE A 197 12.06 -9.28 -6.96
N HIS A 198 11.84 -10.22 -7.87
CA HIS A 198 12.78 -10.54 -8.95
C HIS A 198 12.97 -9.34 -9.88
N LEU A 199 11.87 -8.69 -10.28
CA LEU A 199 11.86 -7.55 -11.20
C LEU A 199 12.36 -6.25 -10.58
N ALA A 200 12.23 -6.07 -9.27
CA ALA A 200 12.70 -4.86 -8.59
C ALA A 200 14.21 -4.66 -8.80
N ASP A 201 14.64 -3.45 -9.08
CA ASP A 201 16.05 -3.07 -9.10
C ASP A 201 16.54 -2.74 -7.69
N HIS A 202 15.68 -2.15 -6.87
CA HIS A 202 15.97 -1.86 -5.47
C HIS A 202 14.72 -2.06 -4.60
N ILE A 203 14.93 -2.52 -3.34
CA ILE A 203 13.86 -2.83 -2.39
C ILE A 203 14.08 -2.01 -1.12
N PHE A 204 13.05 -1.31 -0.69
CA PHE A 204 13.01 -0.60 0.58
C PHE A 204 12.21 -1.41 1.60
N VAL A 205 12.73 -1.50 2.81
CA VAL A 205 12.11 -2.24 3.92
C VAL A 205 12.22 -1.44 5.22
N PRO A 206 11.24 -1.53 6.15
CA PRO A 206 11.26 -0.72 7.37
C PRO A 206 12.16 -1.27 8.48
N SER A 207 12.69 -2.50 8.38
CA SER A 207 13.50 -3.07 9.44
C SER A 207 14.55 -4.06 8.92
N SER A 208 15.60 -4.24 9.73
CA SER A 208 16.63 -5.26 9.47
C SER A 208 16.06 -6.68 9.52
N PHE A 209 14.99 -6.92 10.27
CA PHE A 209 14.30 -8.22 10.32
C PHE A 209 13.67 -8.56 8.96
N ILE A 210 12.97 -7.60 8.33
CA ILE A 210 12.42 -7.79 6.98
C ILE A 210 13.54 -7.93 5.95
N LYS A 211 14.61 -7.13 6.06
CA LYS A 211 15.78 -7.31 5.18
C LYS A 211 16.34 -8.72 5.28
N ARG A 212 16.45 -9.27 6.48
CA ARG A 212 16.93 -10.65 6.69
C ARG A 212 16.02 -11.67 6.00
N SER A 213 14.70 -11.54 6.13
CA SER A 213 13.76 -12.47 5.47
C SER A 213 13.88 -12.48 3.94
N LEU A 214 14.29 -11.36 3.34
CA LEU A 214 14.59 -11.30 1.91
C LEU A 214 15.93 -11.95 1.57
N ILE A 215 16.95 -11.76 2.41
CA ILE A 215 18.26 -12.39 2.23
C ILE A 215 18.14 -13.92 2.37
N ASP A 216 17.36 -14.40 3.34
CA ASP A 216 17.06 -15.83 3.51
C ASP A 216 16.28 -16.40 2.32
N ALA A 217 15.57 -15.54 1.58
CA ALA A 217 14.92 -15.85 0.30
C ALA A 217 15.83 -15.59 -0.92
N GLU A 218 17.17 -15.55 -0.74
CA GLU A 218 18.20 -15.43 -1.78
C GLU A 218 18.22 -14.05 -2.50
N VAL A 219 17.57 -13.02 -1.95
CA VAL A 219 17.69 -11.64 -2.46
C VAL A 219 19.06 -11.08 -2.09
N LYS A 220 19.76 -10.49 -3.05
CA LYS A 220 21.08 -9.89 -2.81
C LYS A 220 21.01 -8.75 -1.79
N PRO A 221 21.89 -8.73 -0.77
CA PRO A 221 21.85 -7.73 0.32
C PRO A 221 22.00 -6.27 -0.14
N ASP A 222 22.75 -6.04 -1.22
CA ASP A 222 22.99 -4.72 -1.82
C ASP A 222 21.74 -4.16 -2.54
N LYS A 223 20.82 -5.03 -2.94
CA LYS A 223 19.52 -4.68 -3.51
C LYS A 223 18.54 -4.15 -2.46
N VAL A 224 18.80 -4.31 -1.15
CA VAL A 224 17.86 -4.01 -0.07
C VAL A 224 18.37 -2.94 0.87
N SER A 225 17.66 -1.82 0.96
CA SER A 225 17.89 -0.75 1.92
C SER A 225 16.87 -0.75 3.05
N VAL A 226 17.35 -0.54 4.28
CA VAL A 226 16.48 -0.40 5.45
C VAL A 226 16.19 1.09 5.66
N ILE A 227 14.93 1.48 5.60
CA ILE A 227 14.43 2.81 5.91
C ILE A 227 13.37 2.67 7.01
N PRO A 228 13.74 2.85 8.29
CA PRO A 228 12.79 2.72 9.39
C PRO A 228 11.64 3.71 9.28
N TYR A 229 10.46 3.32 9.76
CA TYR A 229 9.34 4.23 9.86
C TYR A 229 9.67 5.39 10.81
N GLY A 230 9.36 6.61 10.37
CA GLY A 230 9.48 7.79 11.19
C GLY A 230 8.35 7.93 12.20
N ALA A 231 8.62 8.64 13.30
CA ALA A 231 7.60 9.09 14.23
C ALA A 231 7.45 10.62 14.10
N PRO A 232 6.23 11.19 14.22
CA PRO A 232 6.01 12.63 14.18
C PRO A 232 6.47 13.26 15.51
N VAL A 233 7.77 13.54 15.60
CA VAL A 233 8.44 14.07 16.83
C VAL A 233 7.93 15.43 17.25
N ASP A 234 7.39 16.21 16.31
CA ASP A 234 6.74 17.51 16.61
C ASP A 234 5.43 17.33 17.39
N TYR A 235 4.80 16.16 17.28
CA TYR A 235 3.57 15.82 17.96
C TYR A 235 3.82 14.96 19.20
N PHE A 236 4.73 13.99 19.11
CA PHE A 236 5.11 13.10 20.20
C PHE A 236 6.44 13.54 20.79
N TYR A 237 6.41 14.30 21.88
CA TYR A 237 7.60 14.73 22.59
C TYR A 237 7.58 14.25 24.05
N PRO A 238 8.74 13.93 24.63
CA PRO A 238 8.82 13.49 26.01
C PRO A 238 8.30 14.59 26.96
N GLN A 239 7.37 14.22 27.84
CA GLN A 239 6.93 15.10 28.92
C GLN A 239 7.45 14.54 30.25
N SER A 240 8.05 15.40 31.05
CA SER A 240 8.39 15.03 32.42
C SER A 240 7.10 14.84 33.22
N LYS A 241 6.90 13.63 33.76
CA LYS A 241 5.80 13.30 34.67
C LYS A 241 6.41 12.78 35.98
N PRO A 242 6.78 13.66 36.90
CA PRO A 242 7.21 13.21 38.22
C PRO A 242 6.04 12.49 38.91
N ASP A 243 6.35 11.45 39.63
CA ASP A 243 5.45 10.72 40.55
C ASP A 243 4.26 9.95 39.94
N GLN A 244 4.35 9.49 38.69
CA GLN A 244 3.35 8.57 38.15
C GLN A 244 3.90 7.13 38.06
N PRO A 245 3.05 6.11 38.35
CA PRO A 245 3.46 4.71 38.16
C PRO A 245 3.79 4.45 36.68
N PHE A 246 4.76 3.57 36.45
CA PHE A 246 5.10 3.11 35.10
C PHE A 246 3.85 2.56 34.41
N ARG A 247 3.59 3.03 33.19
CA ARG A 247 2.50 2.55 32.34
C ARG A 247 3.05 2.12 30.98
N ALA A 248 2.79 0.90 30.61
CA ALA A 248 2.98 0.42 29.25
C ALA A 248 1.65 0.51 28.50
N ILE A 249 1.69 1.06 27.29
CA ILE A 249 0.55 1.08 26.37
C ILE A 249 0.86 0.08 25.28
N PHE A 250 -0.05 -0.88 25.07
CA PHE A 250 -0.03 -1.77 23.93
C PHE A 250 -1.19 -1.39 23.01
N GLU A 251 -0.89 -0.86 21.82
CA GLU A 251 -1.88 -0.54 20.81
C GLU A 251 -1.92 -1.68 19.80
N ILE A 252 -3.07 -2.37 19.75
CA ILE A 252 -3.35 -3.33 18.70
C ILE A 252 -4.07 -2.55 17.60
N GLY A 253 -3.46 -2.49 16.41
CA GLY A 253 -4.11 -1.94 15.24
C GLY A 253 -5.49 -2.57 15.04
N ARG A 254 -6.43 -1.82 14.44
CA ARG A 254 -7.79 -2.31 14.20
C ARG A 254 -7.73 -3.60 13.41
N ALA A 255 -8.10 -4.71 14.03
CA ALA A 255 -8.46 -5.91 13.29
C ALA A 255 -9.60 -5.52 12.34
N HIS A 256 -9.43 -5.74 11.06
CA HIS A 256 -10.52 -5.64 10.11
C HIS A 256 -11.43 -6.85 10.36
N VAL A 257 -12.46 -6.64 11.16
CA VAL A 257 -13.57 -7.58 11.34
C VAL A 257 -14.53 -7.40 10.16
#